data_9b0c901aacd90e9719000b2376104623
#
_entry.id   9b0c901aacd90e9719000b2376104623
#
_cell.length_a   1.000
_cell.length_b   1.000
_cell.length_c   1.000
_cell.angle_alpha   90.00
_cell.angle_beta   90.00
_cell.angle_gamma   90.00
#
_symmetry.space_group_name_H-M   'P 1'
#
loop_
_entity.id
_entity.type
_entity.pdbx_description
1 polymer ?
#
loop_
_entity_poly.entity_id
_entity_poly.type
_entity_poly.pdbx_seq_one_letter_code
_entity_poly.pdbx_strand_id
1 'polypeptide(L)'
;MKYRVIVRPEAEHDLKDAFSWYEDNRTGLGYDFLLQVDAGINFIKRNPDVHPIEYKETRKHFIKRFPYKIIYLVEGKKIVILAVIHGKRSPDLIKKRIESI
;
A
#
# COMPACT_ATOMS: atom_id res chain seq x y z
N MET A 1 -21.63 1.10 -1.06
CA MET A 1 -21.21 -0.16 -0.45
C MET A 1 -19.92 0.01 0.33
N LYS A 2 -19.83 -0.61 1.49
CA LYS A 2 -18.65 -0.45 2.32
C LYS A 2 -17.70 -1.63 2.12
N TYR A 3 -16.45 -1.32 1.86
CA TYR A 3 -15.38 -2.30 1.83
C TYR A 3 -14.65 -2.31 3.16
N ARG A 4 -14.27 -3.49 3.62
CA ARG A 4 -13.44 -3.64 4.82
C ARG A 4 -11.99 -3.75 4.40
N VAL A 5 -11.12 -2.97 5.06
CA VAL A 5 -9.69 -2.99 4.75
C VAL A 5 -8.97 -3.88 5.75
N ILE A 6 -8.17 -4.79 5.21
CA ILE A 6 -7.32 -5.67 6.01
C ILE A 6 -5.88 -5.37 5.61
N VAL A 7 -5.06 -4.98 6.58
CA VAL A 7 -3.65 -4.71 6.36
C VAL A 7 -2.85 -5.92 6.82
N ARG A 8 -2.15 -6.56 5.89
CA ARG A 8 -1.33 -7.72 6.22
C ARG A 8 -0.16 -7.31 7.11
N PRO A 9 0.34 -8.22 7.95
CA PRO A 9 1.48 -7.91 8.83
C PRO A 9 2.71 -7.38 8.08
N GLU A 10 2.99 -7.91 6.91
CA GLU A 10 4.11 -7.44 6.08
C GLU A 10 3.93 -5.98 5.67
N ALA A 11 2.69 -5.60 5.32
CA ALA A 11 2.39 -4.21 4.96
C ALA A 11 2.49 -3.29 6.17
N GLU A 12 2.06 -3.75 7.34
CA GLU A 12 2.24 -2.98 8.57
C GLU A 12 3.72 -2.73 8.85
N HIS A 13 4.55 -3.74 8.64
CA HIS A 13 5.98 -3.61 8.81
C HIS A 13 6.56 -2.60 7.82
N ASP A 14 6.11 -2.66 6.56
CA ASP A 14 6.50 -1.67 5.54
C ASP A 14 6.19 -0.25 6.00
N LEU A 15 5.00 -0.05 6.57
CA LEU A 15 4.57 1.26 7.04
C LEU A 15 5.46 1.77 8.18
N LYS A 16 5.80 0.89 9.12
CA LYS A 16 6.66 1.27 10.24
C LYS A 16 8.05 1.66 9.76
N ASP A 17 8.61 0.89 8.84
CA ASP A 17 9.95 1.17 8.31
C ASP A 17 9.98 2.51 7.57
N ALA A 18 9.01 2.74 6.70
CA ALA A 18 8.94 3.98 5.95
C ALA A 18 8.70 5.17 6.86
N PHE A 19 7.79 5.02 7.83
CA PHE A 19 7.52 6.07 8.82
C PHE A 19 8.80 6.47 9.55
N SER A 20 9.53 5.49 10.08
CA SER A 20 10.76 5.75 10.83
C SER A 20 11.79 6.45 9.97
N TRP A 21 11.95 6.01 8.73
CA TRP A 21 12.92 6.61 7.82
C TRP A 21 12.60 8.09 7.56
N TYR A 22 11.33 8.40 7.29
CA TYR A 22 10.93 9.79 7.03
C TYR A 22 10.99 10.65 8.29
N GLU A 23 10.58 10.10 9.43
CA GLU A 23 10.57 10.84 10.68
C GLU A 23 12.00 11.16 11.13
N ASP A 24 12.94 10.25 10.91
CA ASP A 24 14.35 10.48 11.21
C ASP A 24 14.95 11.55 10.31
N ASN A 25 14.43 11.69 9.09
CA ASN A 25 14.91 12.72 8.17
C ASN A 25 14.40 14.11 8.55
N ARG A 26 13.16 14.21 9.00
CA ARG A 26 12.58 15.48 9.44
C ARG A 26 11.37 15.21 10.33
N THR A 27 11.35 15.82 11.51
CA THR A 27 10.24 15.69 12.44
C THR A 27 8.92 16.05 11.76
N GLY A 28 7.95 15.17 11.88
CA GLY A 28 6.62 15.33 11.29
C GLY A 28 6.47 14.73 9.91
N LEU A 29 7.58 14.44 9.21
CA LEU A 29 7.52 13.92 7.84
C LEU A 29 6.94 12.51 7.80
N GLY A 30 7.22 11.68 8.80
CA GLY A 30 6.63 10.35 8.90
C GLY A 30 5.12 10.41 9.02
N TYR A 31 4.61 11.36 9.79
CA TYR A 31 3.16 11.54 9.93
C TYR A 31 2.53 12.03 8.63
N ASP A 32 3.22 12.92 7.89
CA ASP A 32 2.77 13.34 6.56
C ASP A 32 2.66 12.14 5.62
N PHE A 33 3.64 11.24 5.69
CA PHE A 33 3.62 10.02 4.89
C PHE A 33 2.41 9.16 5.23
N LEU A 34 2.14 8.95 6.52
CA LEU A 34 0.99 8.14 6.94
C LEU A 34 -0.33 8.75 6.49
N LEU A 35 -0.44 10.08 6.50
CA LEU A 35 -1.64 10.76 6.01
C LEU A 35 -1.85 10.49 4.52
N GLN A 36 -0.79 10.46 3.73
CA GLN A 36 -0.91 10.17 2.31
C GLN A 36 -1.26 8.71 2.04
N VAL A 37 -0.73 7.80 2.86
CA VAL A 37 -1.12 6.39 2.78
C VAL A 37 -2.60 6.24 3.10
N ASP A 38 -3.06 6.90 4.16
CA ASP A 38 -4.47 6.83 4.56
C ASP A 38 -5.37 7.39 3.46
N ALA A 39 -5.00 8.50 2.85
CA ALA A 39 -5.74 9.07 1.73
C ALA A 39 -5.80 8.09 0.55
N GLY A 40 -4.69 7.39 0.29
CA GLY A 40 -4.64 6.39 -0.76
C GLY A 40 -5.57 5.21 -0.49
N ILE A 41 -5.58 4.73 0.75
CA ILE A 41 -6.47 3.64 1.15
C ILE A 41 -7.93 4.07 1.02
N ASN A 42 -8.25 5.29 1.42
CA ASN A 42 -9.62 5.80 1.26
C ASN A 42 -10.03 5.93 -0.20
N PHE A 43 -9.10 6.33 -1.07
CA PHE A 43 -9.36 6.34 -2.50
C PHE A 43 -9.67 4.93 -3.02
N ILE A 44 -8.88 3.94 -2.61
CA ILE A 44 -9.09 2.55 -3.01
C ILE A 44 -10.45 2.05 -2.54
N LYS A 45 -10.85 2.39 -1.32
CA LYS A 45 -12.16 1.99 -0.79
C LYS A 45 -13.31 2.53 -1.62
N ARG A 46 -13.18 3.74 -2.14
CA ARG A 46 -14.22 4.35 -2.98
C ARG A 46 -14.16 3.86 -4.43
N ASN A 47 -13.01 3.39 -4.88
CA ASN A 47 -12.77 3.03 -6.27
C ASN A 47 -11.96 1.73 -6.38
N PRO A 48 -12.46 0.62 -5.82
CA PRO A 48 -11.64 -0.60 -5.70
C PRO A 48 -11.22 -1.20 -7.03
N ASP A 49 -11.98 -0.96 -8.10
CA ASP A 49 -11.72 -1.57 -9.40
C ASP A 49 -11.09 -0.61 -10.41
N VAL A 50 -10.70 0.59 -9.97
CA VAL A 50 -10.23 1.63 -10.90
C VAL A 50 -8.88 1.30 -11.53
N HIS A 51 -8.00 0.64 -10.77
CA HIS A 51 -6.69 0.26 -11.28
C HIS A 51 -6.74 -1.13 -11.92
N PRO A 52 -5.96 -1.37 -12.98
CA PRO A 52 -5.96 -2.68 -13.64
C PRO A 52 -5.40 -3.77 -12.75
N ILE A 53 -5.89 -4.98 -12.95
CA ILE A 53 -5.33 -6.16 -12.30
C ILE A 53 -3.99 -6.47 -12.97
N GLU A 54 -3.00 -6.76 -12.13
CA GLU A 54 -1.68 -7.12 -12.60
C GLU A 54 -1.36 -8.55 -12.15
N TYR A 55 -0.21 -8.76 -11.53
CA TYR A 55 0.22 -10.10 -11.15
C TYR A 55 -0.68 -10.69 -10.07
N LYS A 56 -1.24 -11.86 -10.33
CA LYS A 56 -2.07 -12.64 -9.38
C LYS A 56 -3.16 -11.80 -8.71
N GLU A 57 -3.99 -11.19 -9.53
CA GLU A 57 -5.14 -10.42 -9.08
C GLU A 57 -4.80 -9.16 -8.31
N THR A 58 -3.52 -8.80 -8.20
CA THR A 58 -3.13 -7.59 -7.46
C THR A 58 -3.32 -6.33 -8.30
N ARG A 59 -3.54 -5.23 -7.60
CA ARG A 59 -3.61 -3.90 -8.18
C ARG A 59 -2.64 -3.01 -7.40
N LYS A 60 -2.26 -1.89 -7.97
CA LYS A 60 -1.38 -0.95 -7.28
C LYS A 60 -1.92 0.46 -7.37
N HIS A 61 -1.70 1.22 -6.31
CA HIS A 61 -2.09 2.62 -6.23
C HIS A 61 -0.89 3.43 -5.73
N PHE A 62 -0.45 4.43 -6.52
CA PHE A 62 0.62 5.32 -6.09
C PHE A 62 0.05 6.39 -5.20
N ILE A 63 0.66 6.59 -4.01
CA ILE A 63 0.24 7.67 -3.12
C ILE A 63 0.80 8.99 -3.63
N LYS A 64 0.27 10.10 -3.11
CA LYS A 64 0.71 11.44 -3.50
C LYS A 64 1.88 11.88 -2.62
N ARG A 65 2.73 12.77 -3.14
CA ARG A 65 3.84 13.41 -2.45
C ARG A 65 5.02 12.51 -2.08
N PHE A 66 4.84 11.22 -2.02
CA PHE A 66 5.89 10.26 -1.66
C PHE A 66 5.98 9.19 -2.75
N PRO A 67 7.19 8.72 -3.07
CA PRO A 67 7.35 7.76 -4.17
C PRO A 67 7.05 6.32 -3.72
N TYR A 68 5.89 6.14 -3.12
CA TYR A 68 5.45 4.83 -2.61
C TYR A 68 4.17 4.39 -3.29
N LYS A 69 3.97 3.08 -3.33
CA LYS A 69 2.76 2.48 -3.86
C LYS A 69 2.19 1.46 -2.90
N ILE A 70 0.87 1.34 -2.94
CA ILE A 70 0.10 0.37 -2.15
C ILE A 70 -0.24 -0.77 -3.09
N ILE A 71 0.20 -1.99 -2.74
CA ILE A 71 -0.17 -3.20 -3.48
C ILE A 71 -1.32 -3.84 -2.73
N TYR A 72 -2.41 -4.12 -3.44
CA TYR A 72 -3.61 -4.64 -2.80
C TYR A 72 -4.36 -5.59 -3.72
N LEU A 73 -5.28 -6.34 -3.15
CA LEU A 73 -6.24 -7.10 -3.94
C LEU A 73 -7.62 -6.94 -3.34
N VAL A 74 -8.63 -7.20 -4.17
CA VAL A 74 -10.02 -7.08 -3.77
C VAL A 74 -10.62 -8.49 -3.75
N GLU A 75 -11.10 -8.90 -2.57
CA GLU A 75 -11.74 -10.19 -2.39
C GLU A 75 -13.15 -9.95 -1.84
N GLY A 76 -14.16 -10.04 -2.72
CA GLY A 76 -15.52 -9.71 -2.32
C GLY A 76 -15.61 -8.27 -1.83
N LYS A 77 -15.99 -8.08 -0.58
CA LYS A 77 -16.07 -6.75 0.03
C LYS A 77 -14.88 -6.42 0.91
N LYS A 78 -13.78 -7.14 0.73
CA LYS A 78 -12.54 -6.91 1.47
C LYS A 78 -11.48 -6.36 0.53
N ILE A 79 -10.73 -5.39 1.01
CA ILE A 79 -9.53 -4.88 0.35
C ILE A 79 -8.37 -5.30 1.22
N VAL A 80 -7.50 -6.14 0.66
CA VAL A 80 -6.36 -6.68 1.41
C VAL A 80 -5.12 -5.93 0.97
N ILE A 81 -4.50 -5.20 1.88
CA ILE A 81 -3.27 -4.46 1.62
C ILE A 81 -2.10 -5.41 1.84
N LEU A 82 -1.36 -5.69 0.78
CA LEU A 82 -0.27 -6.66 0.78
C LEU A 82 1.08 -6.02 1.04
N ALA A 83 1.28 -4.80 0.55
CA ALA A 83 2.57 -4.11 0.66
C ALA A 83 2.37 -2.61 0.51
N VAL A 84 3.26 -1.85 1.16
CA VAL A 84 3.39 -0.40 0.97
C VAL A 84 4.88 -0.16 0.75
N ILE A 85 5.31 -0.05 -0.50
CA ILE A 85 6.71 -0.09 -0.85
C ILE A 85 7.07 1.02 -1.82
N HIS A 86 8.35 1.37 -1.84
CA HIS A 86 8.87 2.37 -2.76
C HIS A 86 8.56 1.97 -4.21
N GLY A 87 8.18 2.95 -5.03
CA GLY A 87 7.77 2.70 -6.42
C GLY A 87 8.86 2.08 -7.29
N LYS A 88 10.13 2.23 -6.88
CA LYS A 88 11.28 1.66 -7.62
C LYS A 88 11.65 0.27 -7.14
N ARG A 89 10.89 -0.32 -6.21
CA ARG A 89 11.17 -1.66 -5.72
C ARG A 89 11.13 -2.67 -6.89
N SER A 90 12.05 -3.62 -6.87
CA SER A 90 12.14 -4.65 -7.91
C SER A 90 10.83 -5.43 -8.04
N PRO A 91 10.33 -5.63 -9.26
CA PRO A 91 9.14 -6.48 -9.47
C PRO A 91 9.30 -7.89 -8.92
N ASP A 92 10.51 -8.43 -8.92
CA ASP A 92 10.76 -9.78 -8.38
C ASP A 92 10.50 -9.84 -6.88
N LEU A 93 10.88 -8.80 -6.14
CA LEU A 93 10.61 -8.74 -4.71
C LEU A 93 9.11 -8.70 -4.44
N ILE A 94 8.37 -7.95 -5.25
CA ILE A 94 6.93 -7.85 -5.13
C ILE A 94 6.29 -9.22 -5.39
N LYS A 95 6.72 -9.89 -6.45
CA LYS A 95 6.21 -11.22 -6.80
C LYS A 95 6.46 -12.23 -5.69
N LYS A 96 7.66 -12.22 -5.11
CA LYS A 96 7.99 -13.09 -3.98
C LYS A 96 7.08 -12.83 -2.80
N ARG A 97 6.84 -11.57 -2.48
CA ARG A 97 5.95 -11.18 -1.39
C ARG A 97 4.54 -11.72 -1.63
N ILE A 98 4.02 -11.57 -2.83
CA ILE A 98 2.69 -12.01 -3.20
C ILE A 98 2.57 -13.53 -3.13
N GLU A 99 3.60 -14.24 -3.61
CA GLU A 99 3.59 -15.70 -3.63
C GLU A 99 3.70 -16.34 -2.26
N SER A 100 4.18 -15.62 -1.26
CA SER A 100 4.33 -16.12 0.09
C SER A 100 3.06 -16.01 0.93
N ILE A 101 1.99 -15.52 0.35
CA ILE A 101 0.70 -15.29 1.06
C ILE A 101 -0.15 -16.54 1.10
#